data_bb841c6101a9ad336a28c845bf653161
#
_entry.id   bb841c6101a9ad336a28c845bf653161
#
_cell.length_a   1.000
_cell.length_b   1.000
_cell.length_c   1.000
_cell.angle_alpha   90.00
_cell.angle_beta   90.00
_cell.angle_gamma   90.00
#
_symmetry.space_group_name_H-M   'P 1'
#
loop_
_entity.id
_entity.type
_entity.pdbx_description
1 polymer ?
#
loop_
_entity_poly.entity_id
_entity_poly.type
_entity_poly.pdbx_seq_one_letter_code
_entity_poly.pdbx_strand_id
1 'polypeptide(L)'
;MDILKSLFEQHFHAPPTLVQPLQGDLGGSGRKIIRLSNESKNATAIGILYDVREENAAFLSFSKHFRRHGLPVPEIYAEDLDRGAYLEEDLGNTTLFEFLSKNRTGPEIAPPVIDAYRKVVATLPRFQVEAGRDLDYSVCYPIGSFDRQSIAWDLNYFKYYFLRLAGIPFNEHALENDFSRLTDFLLSAPRDFFLYRDFQSRNIMLRYGQPYFVDYQGGRKGALQYDIASLLYDAKADLPPELRQQLLDHYLDSLAHYIDVDREAFLQHYNAYVYVRIMQALGAYGFRGFYERKPHFLQSVPYALKNLRWLLHNVTLPIALPTLLDAFRSMLTSEKLLGLASEAENLTVRIFSFSFHRDFPKDESGNGGGFVFDGRSLPNPGREERFKSLTGKDAPVIDYLN
;
A
#
# COMPACT_ATOMS: atom_id res chain seq x y z
N MET A 1 12.82 6.97 -21.20
CA MET A 1 11.62 7.63 -21.76
C MET A 1 11.39 7.29 -23.23
N ASP A 2 12.40 7.41 -24.08
CA ASP A 2 12.27 7.17 -25.53
C ASP A 2 11.87 5.73 -25.86
N ILE A 3 12.30 4.76 -25.06
CA ILE A 3 11.88 3.36 -25.21
C ILE A 3 10.36 3.19 -25.07
N LEU A 4 9.72 3.83 -24.07
CA LEU A 4 8.26 3.74 -23.90
C LEU A 4 7.50 4.37 -25.06
N LYS A 5 8.00 5.50 -25.59
CA LYS A 5 7.41 6.13 -26.78
C LYS A 5 7.52 5.21 -28.01
N SER A 6 8.68 4.57 -28.19
CA SER A 6 8.90 3.62 -29.28
C SER A 6 7.96 2.40 -29.15
N LEU A 7 7.84 1.81 -27.96
CA LEU A 7 6.91 0.69 -27.72
C LEU A 7 5.45 1.12 -27.97
N PHE A 8 5.05 2.32 -27.53
CA PHE A 8 3.72 2.85 -27.78
C PHE A 8 3.43 3.03 -29.28
N GLU A 9 4.38 3.62 -30.01
CA GLU A 9 4.25 3.81 -31.45
C GLU A 9 4.19 2.49 -32.22
N GLN A 10 4.97 1.51 -31.81
CA GLN A 10 4.92 0.16 -32.40
C GLN A 10 3.57 -0.51 -32.19
N HIS A 11 2.98 -0.38 -30.99
CA HIS A 11 1.71 -1.03 -30.67
C HIS A 11 0.50 -0.31 -31.28
N PHE A 12 0.44 1.01 -31.15
CA PHE A 12 -0.71 1.82 -31.58
C PHE A 12 -0.57 2.41 -32.99
N HIS A 13 0.55 2.18 -33.67
CA HIS A 13 0.87 2.73 -34.99
C HIS A 13 0.79 4.27 -35.06
N ALA A 14 1.04 4.94 -33.93
CA ALA A 14 1.10 6.38 -33.79
C ALA A 14 1.93 6.76 -32.56
N PRO A 15 2.70 7.86 -32.61
CA PRO A 15 3.45 8.30 -31.44
C PRO A 15 2.50 8.84 -30.35
N PRO A 16 2.87 8.78 -29.06
CA PRO A 16 2.10 9.41 -28.01
C PRO A 16 2.15 10.94 -28.17
N THR A 17 1.00 11.62 -28.01
CA THR A 17 0.91 13.07 -28.03
C THR A 17 1.04 13.68 -26.64
N LEU A 18 0.73 12.90 -25.58
CA LEU A 18 0.91 13.27 -24.19
C LEU A 18 1.66 12.18 -23.43
N VAL A 19 2.62 12.60 -22.62
CA VAL A 19 3.41 11.72 -21.73
C VAL A 19 3.39 12.31 -20.33
N GLN A 20 2.66 11.66 -19.43
CA GLN A 20 2.43 12.16 -18.09
C GLN A 20 2.99 11.18 -17.07
N PRO A 21 4.03 11.55 -16.28
CA PRO A 21 4.42 10.77 -15.12
C PRO A 21 3.25 10.65 -14.15
N LEU A 22 2.91 9.44 -13.76
CA LEU A 22 1.98 9.21 -12.67
C LEU A 22 2.78 9.30 -11.37
N GLN A 23 2.36 10.20 -10.48
CA GLN A 23 3.04 10.37 -9.19
C GLN A 23 2.89 9.10 -8.36
N GLY A 24 3.92 8.26 -8.39
CA GLY A 24 3.98 6.95 -7.73
C GLY A 24 4.88 6.89 -6.50
N ASP A 25 5.33 8.02 -5.94
CA ASP A 25 6.16 8.03 -4.72
C ASP A 25 5.39 7.63 -3.44
N LEU A 26 4.08 7.42 -3.54
CA LEU A 26 3.28 6.87 -2.44
C LEU A 26 3.49 5.36 -2.25
N GLY A 27 4.05 4.65 -3.23
CA GLY A 27 4.18 3.19 -3.24
C GLY A 27 5.55 2.62 -2.81
N GLY A 28 6.57 3.43 -2.64
CA GLY A 28 7.87 2.93 -2.15
C GLY A 28 8.69 2.06 -3.11
N SER A 29 8.23 1.80 -4.34
CA SER A 29 9.02 1.12 -5.37
C SER A 29 9.77 2.16 -6.21
N GLY A 30 10.98 1.80 -6.67
CA GLY A 30 11.76 2.66 -7.58
C GLY A 30 11.23 2.69 -9.02
N ARG A 31 10.03 2.15 -9.28
CA ARG A 31 9.39 2.11 -10.59
C ARG A 31 8.97 3.48 -11.05
N LYS A 32 9.28 3.83 -12.31
CA LYS A 32 8.70 5.00 -12.96
C LYS A 32 7.47 4.57 -13.74
N ILE A 33 6.32 5.09 -13.32
CA ILE A 33 5.01 4.81 -13.91
C ILE A 33 4.59 6.03 -14.73
N ILE A 34 4.28 5.83 -16.01
CA ILE A 34 4.08 6.91 -16.96
C ILE A 34 2.86 6.59 -17.80
N ARG A 35 1.89 7.51 -17.85
CA ARG A 35 0.78 7.41 -18.80
C ARG A 35 1.19 8.01 -20.13
N LEU A 36 1.00 7.25 -21.19
CA LEU A 36 1.16 7.69 -22.56
C LEU A 36 -0.21 7.69 -23.24
N SER A 37 -0.52 8.74 -23.95
CA SER A 37 -1.79 8.81 -24.70
C SER A 37 -1.65 9.49 -26.05
N ASN A 38 -2.54 9.11 -26.97
CA ASN A 38 -2.76 9.80 -28.25
C ASN A 38 -4.27 9.96 -28.46
N GLU A 39 -4.77 11.16 -28.24
CA GLU A 39 -6.21 11.45 -28.30
C GLU A 39 -6.80 11.21 -29.68
N SER A 40 -6.06 11.54 -30.77
CA SER A 40 -6.54 11.36 -32.15
C SER A 40 -6.76 9.89 -32.51
N LYS A 41 -6.11 8.96 -31.79
CA LYS A 41 -6.23 7.52 -31.94
C LYS A 41 -7.04 6.86 -30.86
N ASN A 42 -7.56 7.64 -29.89
CA ASN A 42 -8.18 7.11 -28.66
C ASN A 42 -7.33 6.01 -28.01
N ALA A 43 -6.02 6.20 -28.01
CA ALA A 43 -5.03 5.24 -27.51
C ALA A 43 -4.44 5.73 -26.18
N THR A 44 -4.39 4.84 -25.19
CA THR A 44 -3.76 5.12 -23.90
C THR A 44 -3.09 3.84 -23.37
N ALA A 45 -1.97 4.01 -22.70
CA ALA A 45 -1.24 2.92 -22.05
C ALA A 45 -0.48 3.43 -20.82
N ILE A 46 -0.23 2.54 -19.88
CA ILE A 46 0.70 2.75 -18.78
C ILE A 46 2.06 2.16 -19.17
N GLY A 47 3.08 3.00 -19.17
CA GLY A 47 4.47 2.60 -19.39
C GLY A 47 5.20 2.48 -18.07
N ILE A 48 5.91 1.39 -17.90
CA ILE A 48 6.73 1.11 -16.72
C ILE A 48 8.20 1.09 -17.14
N LEU A 49 9.05 1.76 -16.31
CA LEU A 49 10.49 1.64 -16.36
C LEU A 49 11.00 1.20 -14.99
N TYR A 50 11.68 0.06 -14.96
CA TYR A 50 12.24 -0.49 -13.74
C TYR A 50 13.43 -1.41 -14.03
N ASP A 51 14.51 -1.22 -13.27
CA ASP A 51 15.80 -1.87 -13.56
C ASP A 51 15.92 -3.30 -12.99
N VAL A 52 14.98 -3.72 -12.10
CA VAL A 52 14.99 -5.10 -11.57
C VAL A 52 14.29 -6.02 -12.56
N ARG A 53 15.13 -6.67 -13.40
CA ARG A 53 14.68 -7.52 -14.51
C ARG A 53 13.77 -8.66 -14.04
N GLU A 54 14.13 -9.29 -12.92
CA GLU A 54 13.43 -10.46 -12.38
C GLU A 54 12.00 -10.09 -11.95
N GLU A 55 11.79 -8.94 -11.32
CA GLU A 55 10.45 -8.47 -10.96
C GLU A 55 9.60 -8.16 -12.19
N ASN A 56 10.20 -7.54 -13.22
CA ASN A 56 9.50 -7.30 -14.49
C ASN A 56 9.12 -8.62 -15.16
N ALA A 57 10.03 -9.60 -15.18
CA ALA A 57 9.77 -10.91 -15.77
C ALA A 57 8.65 -11.64 -15.03
N ALA A 58 8.62 -11.60 -13.69
CA ALA A 58 7.55 -12.18 -12.88
C ALA A 58 6.21 -11.51 -13.21
N PHE A 59 6.15 -10.18 -13.20
CA PHE A 59 4.93 -9.43 -13.53
C PHE A 59 4.39 -9.79 -14.91
N LEU A 60 5.23 -9.76 -15.93
CA LEU A 60 4.84 -10.04 -17.33
C LEU A 60 4.38 -11.49 -17.52
N SER A 61 5.06 -12.44 -16.89
CA SER A 61 4.69 -13.86 -16.92
C SER A 61 3.34 -14.07 -16.26
N PHE A 62 3.14 -13.52 -15.05
CA PHE A 62 1.88 -13.64 -14.31
C PHE A 62 0.73 -12.95 -15.03
N SER A 63 0.93 -11.75 -15.60
CA SER A 63 -0.09 -11.05 -16.37
C SER A 63 -0.60 -11.88 -17.54
N LYS A 64 0.31 -12.45 -18.33
CA LYS A 64 -0.02 -13.32 -19.45
C LYS A 64 -0.75 -14.60 -18.99
N HIS A 65 -0.32 -15.18 -17.87
CA HIS A 65 -0.94 -16.37 -17.30
C HIS A 65 -2.36 -16.08 -16.79
N PHE A 66 -2.54 -15.07 -15.97
CA PHE A 66 -3.84 -14.68 -15.40
C PHE A 66 -4.83 -14.26 -16.49
N ARG A 67 -4.34 -13.56 -17.51
CA ARG A 67 -5.17 -13.21 -18.67
C ARG A 67 -5.69 -14.44 -19.42
N ARG A 68 -4.87 -15.49 -19.60
CA ARG A 68 -5.29 -16.76 -20.21
C ARG A 68 -6.37 -17.48 -19.40
N HIS A 69 -6.36 -17.32 -18.06
CA HIS A 69 -7.40 -17.80 -17.17
C HIS A 69 -8.62 -16.85 -17.09
N GLY A 70 -8.69 -15.81 -17.92
CA GLY A 70 -9.80 -14.85 -17.92
C GLY A 70 -9.92 -14.04 -16.64
N LEU A 71 -8.81 -13.86 -15.91
CA LEU A 71 -8.75 -13.01 -14.73
C LEU A 71 -8.62 -11.55 -15.14
N PRO A 72 -9.25 -10.61 -14.42
CA PRO A 72 -9.24 -9.19 -14.75
C PRO A 72 -7.90 -8.53 -14.31
N VAL A 73 -6.91 -8.69 -15.14
CA VAL A 73 -5.57 -8.08 -15.00
C VAL A 73 -5.29 -7.23 -16.23
N PRO A 74 -4.37 -6.24 -16.17
CA PRO A 74 -4.03 -5.41 -17.32
C PRO A 74 -3.47 -6.27 -18.46
N GLU A 75 -3.85 -5.93 -19.68
CA GLU A 75 -3.24 -6.49 -20.88
C GLU A 75 -1.84 -5.93 -21.08
N ILE A 76 -0.89 -6.78 -21.43
CA ILE A 76 0.47 -6.35 -21.78
C ILE A 76 0.51 -6.07 -23.26
N TYR A 77 0.75 -4.81 -23.62
CA TYR A 77 0.78 -4.35 -25.01
C TYR A 77 2.14 -4.55 -25.68
N ALA A 78 3.22 -4.27 -24.95
CA ALA A 78 4.59 -4.42 -25.45
C ALA A 78 5.57 -4.58 -24.28
N GLU A 79 6.71 -5.23 -24.55
CA GLU A 79 7.74 -5.45 -23.54
C GLU A 79 9.15 -5.36 -24.15
N ASP A 80 10.08 -4.81 -23.35
CA ASP A 80 11.53 -4.81 -23.60
C ASP A 80 12.23 -5.05 -22.26
N LEU A 81 12.36 -6.32 -21.90
CA LEU A 81 12.96 -6.74 -20.63
C LEU A 81 14.44 -6.37 -20.51
N ASP A 82 15.15 -6.28 -21.64
CA ASP A 82 16.59 -5.95 -21.62
C ASP A 82 16.82 -4.48 -21.26
N ARG A 83 15.85 -3.62 -21.54
CA ARG A 83 15.85 -2.20 -21.16
C ARG A 83 14.93 -1.90 -19.98
N GLY A 84 14.41 -2.93 -19.31
CA GLY A 84 13.54 -2.78 -18.12
C GLY A 84 12.26 -2.01 -18.41
N ALA A 85 11.66 -2.15 -19.60
CA ALA A 85 10.51 -1.38 -20.06
C ALA A 85 9.37 -2.28 -20.52
N TYR A 86 8.12 -1.88 -20.20
CA TYR A 86 6.93 -2.49 -20.79
C TYR A 86 5.75 -1.51 -20.81
N LEU A 87 4.77 -1.84 -21.65
CA LEU A 87 3.48 -1.15 -21.72
C LEU A 87 2.37 -2.09 -21.33
N GLU A 88 1.45 -1.58 -20.52
CA GLU A 88 0.26 -2.27 -20.09
C GLU A 88 -1.01 -1.43 -20.29
N GLU A 89 -2.16 -2.07 -20.20
CA GLU A 89 -3.48 -1.45 -20.30
C GLU A 89 -3.64 -0.35 -19.24
N ASP A 90 -4.15 0.82 -19.65
CA ASP A 90 -4.53 1.89 -18.75
C ASP A 90 -5.91 1.61 -18.13
N LEU A 91 -5.92 1.28 -16.86
CA LEU A 91 -7.14 0.98 -16.09
C LEU A 91 -7.78 2.22 -15.47
N GLY A 92 -7.28 3.42 -15.78
CA GLY A 92 -7.76 4.69 -15.22
C GLY A 92 -7.09 5.03 -13.89
N ASN A 93 -7.80 5.79 -13.05
CA ASN A 93 -7.23 6.37 -11.82
C ASN A 93 -7.92 5.90 -10.53
N THR A 94 -9.02 5.16 -10.63
CA THR A 94 -9.82 4.84 -9.44
C THR A 94 -9.41 3.50 -8.86
N THR A 95 -8.79 3.52 -7.70
CA THR A 95 -8.53 2.32 -6.89
C THR A 95 -9.74 1.99 -6.00
N LEU A 96 -9.83 0.76 -5.51
CA LEU A 96 -10.82 0.36 -4.50
C LEU A 96 -10.70 1.23 -3.23
N PHE A 97 -9.47 1.59 -2.85
CA PHE A 97 -9.22 2.48 -1.72
C PHE A 97 -9.77 3.89 -1.96
N GLU A 98 -9.53 4.48 -3.14
CA GLU A 98 -10.09 5.80 -3.47
C GLU A 98 -11.60 5.77 -3.57
N PHE A 99 -12.16 4.70 -4.12
CA PHE A 99 -13.61 4.52 -4.19
C PHE A 99 -14.23 4.41 -2.80
N LEU A 100 -13.61 3.65 -1.90
CA LEU A 100 -13.98 3.60 -0.48
C LEU A 100 -13.91 5.00 0.15
N SER A 101 -12.79 5.69 0.00
CA SER A 101 -12.56 7.00 0.64
C SER A 101 -13.53 8.07 0.17
N LYS A 102 -13.85 8.09 -1.13
CA LYS A 102 -14.80 9.06 -1.73
C LYS A 102 -16.26 8.78 -1.32
N ASN A 103 -16.61 7.54 -1.00
CA ASN A 103 -17.97 7.12 -0.69
C ASN A 103 -18.18 6.82 0.82
N ARG A 104 -17.20 7.14 1.65
CA ARG A 104 -17.32 6.99 3.11
C ARG A 104 -17.85 8.28 3.71
N THR A 105 -19.02 8.21 4.32
CA THR A 105 -19.63 9.31 5.09
C THR A 105 -19.79 8.88 6.55
N GLY A 106 -18.68 8.97 7.31
CA GLY A 106 -18.68 8.51 8.71
C GLY A 106 -18.28 7.03 8.87
N PRO A 107 -18.78 6.32 9.89
CA PRO A 107 -18.41 4.95 10.21
C PRO A 107 -19.00 3.91 9.24
N GLU A 108 -20.07 4.24 8.55
CA GLU A 108 -20.77 3.34 7.64
C GLU A 108 -20.10 3.27 6.27
N ILE A 109 -20.10 2.08 5.68
CA ILE A 109 -19.62 1.83 4.33
C ILE A 109 -20.80 1.76 3.36
N ALA A 110 -20.76 2.59 2.32
CA ALA A 110 -21.84 2.64 1.34
C ALA A 110 -22.03 1.30 0.61
N PRO A 111 -23.29 0.87 0.31
CA PRO A 111 -23.57 -0.40 -0.36
C PRO A 111 -22.77 -0.65 -1.65
N PRO A 112 -22.56 0.33 -2.55
CA PRO A 112 -21.74 0.11 -3.75
C PRO A 112 -20.27 -0.27 -3.45
N VAL A 113 -19.71 0.24 -2.33
CA VAL A 113 -18.36 -0.13 -1.89
C VAL A 113 -18.35 -1.55 -1.38
N ILE A 114 -19.36 -1.95 -0.58
CA ILE A 114 -19.51 -3.33 -0.09
C ILE A 114 -19.59 -4.30 -1.27
N ASP A 115 -20.37 -3.97 -2.30
CA ASP A 115 -20.49 -4.80 -3.51
C ASP A 115 -19.18 -4.90 -4.28
N ALA A 116 -18.39 -3.83 -4.34
CA ALA A 116 -17.05 -3.88 -4.93
C ALA A 116 -16.13 -4.82 -4.14
N TYR A 117 -16.11 -4.73 -2.81
CA TYR A 117 -15.34 -5.65 -1.96
C TYR A 117 -15.80 -7.11 -2.11
N ARG A 118 -17.11 -7.38 -2.20
CA ARG A 118 -17.65 -8.72 -2.44
C ARG A 118 -17.13 -9.31 -3.77
N LYS A 119 -17.14 -8.54 -4.85
CA LYS A 119 -16.58 -8.96 -6.14
C LYS A 119 -15.08 -9.29 -6.03
N VAL A 120 -14.34 -8.47 -5.29
CA VAL A 120 -12.90 -8.66 -5.07
C VAL A 120 -12.62 -9.95 -4.33
N VAL A 121 -13.27 -10.17 -3.19
CA VAL A 121 -13.02 -11.38 -2.39
C VAL A 121 -13.53 -12.65 -3.08
N ALA A 122 -14.60 -12.58 -3.88
CA ALA A 122 -15.07 -13.70 -4.69
C ALA A 122 -14.13 -14.04 -5.85
N THR A 123 -13.33 -13.07 -6.33
CA THR A 123 -12.36 -13.31 -7.40
C THR A 123 -11.04 -13.91 -6.89
N LEU A 124 -10.69 -13.65 -5.62
CA LEU A 124 -9.42 -14.09 -5.05
C LEU A 124 -9.15 -15.60 -5.14
N PRO A 125 -10.11 -16.51 -4.87
CA PRO A 125 -9.91 -17.95 -5.04
C PRO A 125 -9.52 -18.38 -6.46
N ARG A 126 -9.93 -17.62 -7.49
CA ARG A 126 -9.54 -17.90 -8.87
C ARG A 126 -8.04 -17.69 -9.08
N PHE A 127 -7.47 -16.64 -8.50
CA PHE A 127 -6.02 -16.45 -8.50
C PHE A 127 -5.30 -17.52 -7.72
N GLN A 128 -5.79 -17.78 -6.49
CA GLN A 128 -5.10 -18.63 -5.53
C GLN A 128 -5.14 -20.11 -5.90
N VAL A 129 -6.27 -20.59 -6.39
CA VAL A 129 -6.54 -22.03 -6.63
C VAL A 129 -6.59 -22.34 -8.12
N GLU A 130 -7.48 -21.67 -8.88
CA GLU A 130 -7.71 -22.00 -10.28
C GLU A 130 -6.44 -21.72 -11.11
N ALA A 131 -6.01 -20.46 -11.19
CA ALA A 131 -4.82 -20.06 -11.93
C ALA A 131 -3.51 -20.44 -11.22
N GLY A 132 -3.54 -20.59 -9.90
CA GLY A 132 -2.36 -20.99 -9.12
C GLY A 132 -1.88 -22.41 -9.36
N ARG A 133 -2.74 -23.31 -9.88
CA ARG A 133 -2.39 -24.73 -10.09
C ARG A 133 -1.30 -24.94 -11.16
N ASP A 134 -1.38 -24.22 -12.25
CA ASP A 134 -0.51 -24.35 -13.42
C ASP A 134 0.37 -23.12 -13.65
N LEU A 135 0.47 -22.23 -12.65
CA LEU A 135 1.36 -21.09 -12.68
C LEU A 135 2.82 -21.55 -12.68
N ASP A 136 3.65 -20.93 -13.51
CA ASP A 136 5.10 -21.11 -13.44
C ASP A 136 5.70 -20.35 -12.27
N TYR A 137 5.95 -21.06 -11.16
CA TYR A 137 6.57 -20.49 -9.96
C TYR A 137 8.10 -20.32 -10.06
N SER A 138 8.73 -20.76 -11.14
CA SER A 138 10.17 -20.59 -11.35
C SER A 138 10.55 -19.11 -11.58
N VAL A 139 9.59 -18.30 -12.02
CA VAL A 139 9.77 -16.86 -12.27
C VAL A 139 9.57 -16.00 -11.03
N CYS A 140 9.15 -16.57 -9.92
CA CYS A 140 8.90 -15.82 -8.68
C CYS A 140 10.19 -15.15 -8.16
N TYR A 141 10.07 -13.90 -7.72
CA TYR A 141 11.18 -13.13 -7.18
C TYR A 141 10.82 -12.49 -5.83
N PRO A 142 11.75 -12.45 -4.87
CA PRO A 142 13.09 -13.05 -4.86
C PRO A 142 13.10 -14.56 -4.55
N ILE A 143 11.95 -15.15 -4.21
CA ILE A 143 11.82 -16.52 -3.75
C ILE A 143 10.46 -17.10 -4.17
N GLY A 144 10.43 -18.41 -4.50
CA GLY A 144 9.25 -19.10 -5.06
C GLY A 144 8.14 -19.45 -4.06
N SER A 145 8.38 -19.32 -2.75
CA SER A 145 7.38 -19.64 -1.73
C SER A 145 7.46 -18.72 -0.53
N PHE A 146 6.35 -18.50 0.14
CA PHE A 146 6.28 -17.83 1.43
C PHE A 146 6.62 -18.82 2.53
N ASP A 147 7.92 -19.01 2.71
CA ASP A 147 8.54 -20.00 3.60
C ASP A 147 9.00 -19.38 4.93
N ARG A 148 9.71 -20.18 5.74
CA ARG A 148 10.30 -19.75 7.01
C ARG A 148 11.15 -18.48 6.87
N GLN A 149 11.96 -18.41 5.81
CA GLN A 149 12.83 -17.26 5.58
C GLN A 149 12.02 -16.00 5.28
N SER A 150 10.98 -16.12 4.45
CA SER A 150 10.07 -15.01 4.14
C SER A 150 9.32 -14.50 5.37
N ILE A 151 8.83 -15.40 6.21
CA ILE A 151 8.18 -15.06 7.48
C ILE A 151 9.18 -14.36 8.42
N ALA A 152 10.39 -14.90 8.53
CA ALA A 152 11.45 -14.31 9.37
C ALA A 152 11.82 -12.88 8.89
N TRP A 153 11.85 -12.63 7.58
CA TRP A 153 12.07 -11.27 7.05
C TRP A 153 10.98 -10.31 7.51
N ASP A 154 9.71 -10.69 7.40
CA ASP A 154 8.59 -9.84 7.81
C ASP A 154 8.60 -9.56 9.32
N LEU A 155 8.86 -10.58 10.16
CA LEU A 155 8.91 -10.46 11.61
C LEU A 155 10.12 -9.60 12.05
N ASN A 156 11.29 -9.79 11.44
CA ASN A 156 12.48 -8.98 11.71
C ASN A 156 12.30 -7.54 11.22
N TYR A 157 11.62 -7.34 10.09
CA TYR A 157 11.28 -6.01 9.57
C TYR A 157 10.43 -5.24 10.59
N PHE A 158 9.38 -5.89 11.15
CA PHE A 158 8.60 -5.34 12.25
C PHE A 158 9.45 -5.06 13.50
N LYS A 159 10.26 -6.04 13.93
CA LYS A 159 11.09 -5.91 15.15
C LYS A 159 12.04 -4.73 15.08
N TYR A 160 12.83 -4.63 14.01
CA TYR A 160 13.89 -3.63 13.91
C TYR A 160 13.39 -2.27 13.45
N TYR A 161 12.49 -2.21 12.48
CA TYR A 161 12.06 -0.93 11.92
C TYR A 161 10.83 -0.34 12.61
N PHE A 162 10.06 -1.15 13.35
CA PHE A 162 8.93 -0.60 14.10
C PHE A 162 9.17 -0.66 15.61
N LEU A 163 9.26 -1.82 16.23
CA LEU A 163 9.37 -1.92 17.70
C LEU A 163 10.57 -1.13 18.24
N ARG A 164 11.75 -1.36 17.66
CA ARG A 164 12.99 -0.65 18.09
C ARG A 164 12.88 0.85 17.88
N LEU A 165 12.46 1.31 16.71
CA LEU A 165 12.40 2.74 16.40
C LEU A 165 11.25 3.45 17.13
N ALA A 166 10.16 2.74 17.44
CA ALA A 166 9.08 3.26 18.27
C ALA A 166 9.47 3.32 19.78
N GLY A 167 10.53 2.63 20.18
CA GLY A 167 10.96 2.54 21.58
C GLY A 167 10.13 1.59 22.43
N ILE A 168 9.52 0.56 21.80
CA ILE A 168 8.74 -0.45 22.50
C ILE A 168 9.69 -1.46 23.17
N PRO A 169 9.60 -1.68 24.48
CA PRO A 169 10.48 -2.61 25.18
C PRO A 169 10.09 -4.06 24.90
N PHE A 170 11.08 -4.92 24.74
CA PHE A 170 10.91 -6.38 24.66
C PHE A 170 12.20 -7.10 25.02
N ASN A 171 12.09 -8.35 25.48
CA ASN A 171 13.22 -9.24 25.63
C ASN A 171 13.50 -9.92 24.27
N GLU A 172 14.71 -9.73 23.73
CA GLU A 172 15.09 -10.22 22.41
C GLU A 172 14.94 -11.74 22.28
N HIS A 173 15.53 -12.50 23.22
CA HIS A 173 15.50 -13.96 23.17
C HIS A 173 14.07 -14.51 23.30
N ALA A 174 13.26 -13.95 24.18
CA ALA A 174 11.89 -14.39 24.39
C ALA A 174 11.00 -14.05 23.16
N LEU A 175 11.22 -12.90 22.52
CA LEU A 175 10.50 -12.51 21.30
C LEU A 175 10.87 -13.43 20.12
N GLU A 176 12.14 -13.80 19.96
CA GLU A 176 12.57 -14.76 18.94
C GLU A 176 11.93 -16.15 19.14
N ASN A 177 11.77 -16.59 20.39
CA ASN A 177 11.05 -17.83 20.69
C ASN A 177 9.56 -17.73 20.30
N ASP A 178 8.91 -16.59 20.52
CA ASP A 178 7.55 -16.35 20.06
C ASP A 178 7.46 -16.33 18.53
N PHE A 179 8.41 -15.69 17.85
CA PHE A 179 8.50 -15.67 16.40
C PHE A 179 8.69 -17.05 15.81
N SER A 180 9.52 -17.90 16.44
CA SER A 180 9.70 -19.28 16.02
C SER A 180 8.40 -20.09 16.15
N ARG A 181 7.71 -20.01 17.29
CA ARG A 181 6.41 -20.69 17.50
C ARG A 181 5.34 -20.21 16.51
N LEU A 182 5.25 -18.90 16.29
CA LEU A 182 4.33 -18.34 15.31
C LEU A 182 4.65 -18.85 13.90
N THR A 183 5.92 -18.86 13.52
CA THR A 183 6.38 -19.36 12.21
C THR A 183 6.04 -20.83 12.02
N ASP A 184 6.29 -21.69 13.02
CA ASP A 184 5.95 -23.10 12.98
C ASP A 184 4.45 -23.32 12.78
N PHE A 185 3.63 -22.55 13.49
CA PHE A 185 2.18 -22.60 13.35
C PHE A 185 1.72 -22.14 11.97
N LEU A 186 2.21 -21.04 11.45
CA LEU A 186 1.85 -20.55 10.11
C LEU A 186 2.22 -21.56 9.02
N LEU A 187 3.38 -22.22 9.16
CA LEU A 187 3.87 -23.20 8.21
C LEU A 187 3.11 -24.55 8.28
N SER A 188 2.29 -24.78 9.28
CA SER A 188 1.41 -25.95 9.37
C SER A 188 0.15 -25.82 8.48
N ALA A 189 -0.19 -24.61 8.01
CA ALA A 189 -1.26 -24.41 7.04
C ALA A 189 -0.88 -24.99 5.66
N PRO A 190 -1.85 -25.47 4.83
CA PRO A 190 -1.60 -25.78 3.43
C PRO A 190 -1.09 -24.55 2.67
N ARG A 191 -0.02 -24.72 1.85
CA ARG A 191 0.72 -23.60 1.23
C ARG A 191 1.03 -23.80 -0.25
N ASP A 192 0.33 -24.70 -0.92
CA ASP A 192 0.52 -24.98 -2.34
C ASP A 192 -0.38 -24.14 -3.25
N PHE A 193 -0.77 -22.96 -2.78
CA PHE A 193 -1.62 -22.03 -3.50
C PHE A 193 -0.82 -20.82 -3.95
N PHE A 194 -1.36 -20.06 -4.91
CA PHE A 194 -0.79 -18.76 -5.23
C PHE A 194 -1.10 -17.78 -4.10
N LEU A 195 -0.08 -17.16 -3.57
CA LEU A 195 -0.13 -16.04 -2.63
C LEU A 195 0.24 -14.78 -3.39
N TYR A 196 -0.72 -13.86 -3.49
CA TYR A 196 -0.58 -12.61 -4.23
C TYR A 196 0.44 -11.65 -3.61
N ARG A 197 0.57 -11.68 -2.30
CA ARG A 197 1.46 -10.90 -1.44
C ARG A 197 0.94 -9.50 -1.14
N ASP A 198 0.73 -8.67 -2.13
CA ASP A 198 0.33 -7.26 -1.96
C ASP A 198 -1.14 -7.04 -2.32
N PHE A 199 -2.02 -7.96 -1.87
CA PHE A 199 -3.46 -7.91 -2.07
C PHE A 199 -4.11 -6.88 -1.16
N GLN A 200 -4.05 -5.60 -1.59
CA GLN A 200 -4.51 -4.44 -0.83
C GLN A 200 -5.46 -3.61 -1.68
N SER A 201 -6.30 -2.81 -1.01
CA SER A 201 -7.30 -1.97 -1.68
C SER A 201 -6.71 -0.95 -2.69
N ARG A 202 -5.44 -0.58 -2.55
CA ARG A 202 -4.71 0.31 -3.46
C ARG A 202 -4.24 -0.38 -4.74
N ASN A 203 -4.08 -1.69 -4.70
CA ASN A 203 -3.63 -2.51 -5.81
C ASN A 203 -4.78 -3.18 -6.57
N ILE A 204 -6.01 -2.69 -6.34
CA ILE A 204 -7.22 -3.11 -7.01
C ILE A 204 -7.83 -1.89 -7.68
N MET A 205 -7.81 -1.87 -9.02
CA MET A 205 -8.40 -0.82 -9.82
C MET A 205 -9.88 -1.08 -10.05
N LEU A 206 -10.70 -0.04 -10.12
CA LEU A 206 -12.11 -0.14 -10.47
C LEU A 206 -12.36 0.52 -11.83
N ARG A 207 -12.71 -0.30 -12.82
CA ARG A 207 -13.07 0.18 -14.15
C ARG A 207 -14.50 -0.23 -14.48
N TYR A 208 -15.38 0.74 -14.71
CA TYR A 208 -16.80 0.50 -14.94
C TYR A 208 -17.47 -0.38 -13.86
N GLY A 209 -17.08 -0.18 -12.59
CA GLY A 209 -17.60 -0.96 -11.44
C GLY A 209 -17.13 -2.41 -11.36
N GLN A 210 -16.13 -2.81 -12.15
CA GLN A 210 -15.48 -4.11 -12.10
C GLN A 210 -14.06 -4.00 -11.55
N PRO A 211 -13.63 -4.92 -10.66
CA PRO A 211 -12.27 -4.92 -10.15
C PRO A 211 -11.27 -5.44 -11.19
N TYR A 212 -10.13 -4.80 -11.26
CA TYR A 212 -8.92 -5.23 -11.97
C TYR A 212 -7.76 -5.26 -10.98
N PHE A 213 -6.89 -6.24 -11.12
CA PHE A 213 -5.85 -6.53 -10.15
C PHE A 213 -4.47 -6.21 -10.73
N VAL A 214 -3.65 -5.50 -9.94
CA VAL A 214 -2.29 -5.05 -10.31
C VAL A 214 -1.31 -5.30 -9.15
N ASP A 215 -0.01 -5.17 -9.41
CA ASP A 215 1.05 -5.26 -8.37
C ASP A 215 1.21 -6.68 -7.78
N TYR A 216 1.09 -7.73 -8.62
CA TYR A 216 1.22 -9.15 -8.21
C TYR A 216 2.60 -9.76 -8.48
N GLN A 217 3.61 -8.99 -8.88
CA GLN A 217 4.96 -9.49 -9.16
C GLN A 217 5.65 -10.10 -7.93
N GLY A 218 5.24 -9.72 -6.73
CA GLY A 218 5.68 -10.34 -5.48
C GLY A 218 5.03 -11.69 -5.18
N GLY A 219 4.15 -12.17 -6.08
CA GLY A 219 3.41 -13.40 -5.93
C GLY A 219 4.29 -14.64 -5.91
N ARG A 220 3.89 -15.63 -5.15
CA ARG A 220 4.62 -16.89 -4.91
C ARG A 220 3.70 -17.97 -4.37
N LYS A 221 4.22 -19.17 -4.09
CA LYS A 221 3.45 -20.16 -3.31
C LYS A 221 3.24 -19.72 -1.87
N GLY A 222 2.07 -19.96 -1.31
CA GLY A 222 1.77 -19.66 0.08
C GLY A 222 0.39 -20.10 0.52
N ALA A 223 0.01 -19.72 1.74
CA ALA A 223 -1.27 -20.04 2.33
C ALA A 223 -2.38 -19.09 1.86
N LEU A 224 -3.57 -19.63 1.68
CA LEU A 224 -4.77 -18.89 1.26
C LEU A 224 -5.12 -17.72 2.18
N GLN A 225 -4.83 -17.87 3.48
CA GLN A 225 -5.19 -16.93 4.52
C GLN A 225 -4.49 -15.56 4.40
N TYR A 226 -3.29 -15.53 3.81
CA TYR A 226 -2.46 -14.35 3.78
C TYR A 226 -3.11 -13.16 3.05
N ASP A 227 -3.62 -13.41 1.84
CA ASP A 227 -4.13 -12.34 0.98
C ASP A 227 -5.47 -11.79 1.47
N ILE A 228 -6.38 -12.67 1.91
CA ILE A 228 -7.65 -12.21 2.49
C ILE A 228 -7.41 -11.45 3.80
N ALA A 229 -6.43 -11.85 4.62
CA ALA A 229 -6.01 -11.07 5.79
C ALA A 229 -5.43 -9.71 5.39
N SER A 230 -4.64 -9.66 4.30
CA SER A 230 -4.07 -8.42 3.77
C SER A 230 -5.13 -7.40 3.38
N LEU A 231 -6.17 -7.84 2.66
CA LEU A 231 -7.25 -6.97 2.22
C LEU A 231 -8.14 -6.50 3.37
N LEU A 232 -8.58 -7.44 4.22
CA LEU A 232 -9.56 -7.14 5.27
C LEU A 232 -8.98 -6.35 6.44
N TYR A 233 -7.66 -6.40 6.64
CA TYR A 233 -6.94 -5.64 7.66
C TYR A 233 -6.02 -4.56 7.07
N ASP A 234 -6.28 -4.14 5.82
CA ASP A 234 -5.67 -2.93 5.26
C ASP A 234 -5.97 -1.74 6.18
N ALA A 235 -4.92 -1.19 6.82
CA ALA A 235 -5.07 -0.27 7.93
C ALA A 235 -5.90 0.96 7.55
N LYS A 236 -5.56 1.66 6.46
CA LYS A 236 -6.28 2.87 6.04
C LYS A 236 -7.68 2.60 5.47
N ALA A 237 -7.96 1.38 5.03
CA ALA A 237 -9.32 1.01 4.62
C ALA A 237 -10.27 1.02 5.82
N ASP A 238 -9.77 0.75 7.01
CA ASP A 238 -10.49 0.81 8.31
C ASP A 238 -11.89 0.19 8.23
N LEU A 239 -11.96 -1.04 7.70
CA LEU A 239 -13.22 -1.76 7.55
C LEU A 239 -13.79 -2.13 8.92
N PRO A 240 -15.09 -1.93 9.16
CA PRO A 240 -15.75 -2.37 10.40
C PRO A 240 -15.60 -3.88 10.60
N PRO A 241 -15.49 -4.37 11.87
CA PRO A 241 -15.34 -5.80 12.17
C PRO A 241 -16.44 -6.67 11.56
N GLU A 242 -17.69 -6.20 11.60
CA GLU A 242 -18.85 -6.91 11.08
C GLU A 242 -18.75 -7.08 9.55
N LEU A 243 -18.28 -6.06 8.84
CA LEU A 243 -18.07 -6.13 7.40
C LEU A 243 -16.90 -7.07 7.06
N ARG A 244 -15.82 -7.02 7.84
CA ARG A 244 -14.69 -7.96 7.67
C ARG A 244 -15.16 -9.41 7.79
N GLN A 245 -16.02 -9.72 8.78
CA GLN A 245 -16.56 -11.05 8.94
C GLN A 245 -17.44 -11.46 7.74
N GLN A 246 -18.35 -10.59 7.32
CA GLN A 246 -19.21 -10.86 6.14
C GLN A 246 -18.40 -11.11 4.86
N LEU A 247 -17.34 -10.34 4.65
CA LEU A 247 -16.46 -10.51 3.49
C LEU A 247 -15.60 -11.78 3.59
N LEU A 248 -15.17 -12.15 4.79
CA LEU A 248 -14.46 -13.41 5.02
C LEU A 248 -15.36 -14.61 4.76
N ASP A 249 -16.61 -14.58 5.23
CA ASP A 249 -17.59 -15.64 4.96
C ASP A 249 -17.86 -15.74 3.46
N HIS A 250 -18.04 -14.61 2.78
CA HIS A 250 -18.23 -14.59 1.31
C HIS A 250 -17.02 -15.13 0.55
N TYR A 251 -15.78 -14.84 1.02
CA TYR A 251 -14.57 -15.44 0.48
C TYR A 251 -14.56 -16.97 0.64
N LEU A 252 -14.89 -17.47 1.86
CA LEU A 252 -14.90 -18.90 2.15
C LEU A 252 -15.98 -19.64 1.34
N ASP A 253 -17.15 -19.03 1.18
CA ASP A 253 -18.21 -19.56 0.31
C ASP A 253 -17.74 -19.65 -1.16
N SER A 254 -17.05 -18.61 -1.63
CA SER A 254 -16.47 -18.59 -2.98
C SER A 254 -15.34 -19.62 -3.14
N LEU A 255 -14.49 -19.78 -2.13
CA LEU A 255 -13.38 -20.74 -2.10
C LEU A 255 -13.88 -22.19 -2.16
N ALA A 256 -15.02 -22.48 -1.52
CA ALA A 256 -15.63 -23.81 -1.49
C ALA A 256 -16.04 -24.33 -2.88
N HIS A 257 -16.13 -23.48 -3.89
CA HIS A 257 -16.35 -23.90 -5.28
C HIS A 257 -15.11 -24.52 -5.94
N TYR A 258 -13.93 -24.36 -5.36
CA TYR A 258 -12.65 -24.79 -5.93
C TYR A 258 -11.97 -25.90 -5.14
N ILE A 259 -12.15 -25.91 -3.82
CA ILE A 259 -11.56 -26.90 -2.90
C ILE A 259 -12.47 -27.12 -1.68
N ASP A 260 -12.34 -28.27 -1.04
CA ASP A 260 -12.93 -28.50 0.27
C ASP A 260 -12.18 -27.69 1.32
N VAL A 261 -12.90 -26.97 2.17
CA VAL A 261 -12.34 -26.08 3.20
C VAL A 261 -12.85 -26.50 4.59
N ASP A 262 -11.95 -26.91 5.43
CA ASP A 262 -12.20 -26.95 6.87
C ASP A 262 -12.19 -25.51 7.40
N ARG A 263 -13.37 -24.95 7.63
CA ARG A 263 -13.54 -23.56 8.05
C ARG A 263 -12.89 -23.27 9.42
N GLU A 264 -12.96 -24.22 10.35
CA GLU A 264 -12.38 -24.04 11.68
C GLU A 264 -10.84 -23.99 11.60
N ALA A 265 -10.23 -24.95 10.94
CA ALA A 265 -8.78 -24.96 10.72
C ALA A 265 -8.32 -23.73 9.90
N PHE A 266 -9.11 -23.31 8.90
CA PHE A 266 -8.82 -22.10 8.14
C PHE A 266 -8.79 -20.87 9.04
N LEU A 267 -9.80 -20.68 9.89
CA LEU A 267 -9.94 -19.49 10.76
C LEU A 267 -8.84 -19.42 11.83
N GLN A 268 -8.41 -20.57 12.37
CA GLN A 268 -7.27 -20.61 13.31
C GLN A 268 -6.01 -20.03 12.66
N HIS A 269 -5.64 -20.47 11.45
CA HIS A 269 -4.48 -19.95 10.73
C HIS A 269 -4.72 -18.52 10.23
N TYR A 270 -5.93 -18.19 9.78
CA TYR A 270 -6.27 -16.83 9.33
C TYR A 270 -5.96 -15.78 10.36
N ASN A 271 -6.36 -15.99 11.61
CA ASN A 271 -6.08 -15.07 12.69
C ASN A 271 -4.57 -14.86 12.92
N ALA A 272 -3.77 -15.92 12.80
CA ALA A 272 -2.30 -15.79 12.88
C ALA A 272 -1.72 -15.02 11.69
N TYR A 273 -2.23 -15.27 10.48
CA TYR A 273 -1.83 -14.50 9.29
C TYR A 273 -2.23 -13.02 9.38
N VAL A 274 -3.35 -12.68 10.03
CA VAL A 274 -3.72 -11.29 10.31
C VAL A 274 -2.64 -10.60 11.16
N TYR A 275 -2.17 -11.24 12.23
CA TYR A 275 -1.08 -10.68 13.04
C TYR A 275 0.19 -10.45 12.21
N VAL A 276 0.58 -11.42 11.38
CA VAL A 276 1.77 -11.28 10.52
C VAL A 276 1.59 -10.12 9.53
N ARG A 277 0.42 -9.98 8.94
CA ARG A 277 0.15 -8.88 7.99
C ARG A 277 0.19 -7.51 8.67
N ILE A 278 -0.34 -7.39 9.88
CA ILE A 278 -0.24 -6.15 10.66
C ILE A 278 1.22 -5.85 11.01
N MET A 279 1.99 -6.85 11.44
CA MET A 279 3.41 -6.68 11.73
C MET A 279 4.21 -6.26 10.50
N GLN A 280 3.98 -6.90 9.36
CA GLN A 280 4.63 -6.54 8.11
C GLN A 280 4.30 -5.10 7.70
N ALA A 281 3.03 -4.69 7.79
CA ALA A 281 2.61 -3.32 7.49
C ALA A 281 3.24 -2.30 8.45
N LEU A 282 3.24 -2.59 9.76
CA LEU A 282 3.90 -1.73 10.76
C LEU A 282 5.41 -1.63 10.51
N GLY A 283 6.08 -2.73 10.13
CA GLY A 283 7.47 -2.70 9.70
C GLY A 283 7.70 -1.73 8.54
N ALA A 284 6.84 -1.77 7.52
CA ALA A 284 6.90 -0.86 6.39
C ALA A 284 6.64 0.60 6.81
N TYR A 285 5.65 0.84 7.67
CA TYR A 285 5.40 2.19 8.21
C TYR A 285 6.57 2.70 9.04
N GLY A 286 7.20 1.84 9.84
CA GLY A 286 8.37 2.19 10.63
C GLY A 286 9.59 2.49 9.76
N PHE A 287 9.87 1.66 8.76
CA PHE A 287 10.96 1.90 7.83
C PHE A 287 10.78 3.22 7.08
N ARG A 288 9.64 3.42 6.44
CA ARG A 288 9.38 4.64 5.69
C ARG A 288 9.22 5.86 6.60
N GLY A 289 8.48 5.73 7.71
CA GLY A 289 8.15 6.85 8.58
C GLY A 289 9.27 7.24 9.54
N PHE A 290 9.83 6.27 10.29
CA PHE A 290 10.87 6.58 11.28
C PHE A 290 12.26 6.60 10.66
N TYR A 291 12.62 5.62 9.81
CA TYR A 291 13.97 5.51 9.27
C TYR A 291 14.19 6.43 8.06
N GLU A 292 13.33 6.38 7.04
CA GLU A 292 13.41 7.29 5.87
C GLU A 292 12.85 8.69 6.15
N ARG A 293 12.27 8.93 7.34
CA ARG A 293 11.71 10.23 7.77
C ARG A 293 10.59 10.75 6.86
N LYS A 294 9.74 9.84 6.35
CA LYS A 294 8.55 10.17 5.56
C LYS A 294 7.30 10.09 6.45
N PRO A 295 6.92 11.16 7.18
CA PRO A 295 5.94 11.10 8.28
C PRO A 295 4.54 10.68 7.82
N HIS A 296 4.19 10.88 6.56
CA HIS A 296 2.88 10.47 6.03
C HIS A 296 2.61 8.96 6.12
N PHE A 297 3.67 8.11 6.17
CA PHE A 297 3.51 6.67 6.40
C PHE A 297 3.05 6.37 7.83
N LEU A 298 3.45 7.21 8.80
CA LEU A 298 3.06 7.03 10.20
C LEU A 298 1.57 7.29 10.45
N GLN A 299 0.90 8.03 9.57
CA GLN A 299 -0.55 8.24 9.63
C GLN A 299 -1.37 6.94 9.52
N SER A 300 -0.77 5.85 9.06
CA SER A 300 -1.41 4.52 9.02
C SER A 300 -1.31 3.77 10.35
N VAL A 301 -0.40 4.16 11.24
CA VAL A 301 -0.15 3.48 12.52
C VAL A 301 -1.37 3.47 13.43
N PRO A 302 -2.11 4.56 13.65
CA PRO A 302 -3.31 4.55 14.49
C PRO A 302 -4.36 3.53 14.06
N TYR A 303 -4.56 3.36 12.76
CA TYR A 303 -5.49 2.37 12.19
C TYR A 303 -4.99 0.94 12.42
N ALA A 304 -3.69 0.69 12.27
CA ALA A 304 -3.10 -0.61 12.57
C ALA A 304 -3.22 -0.94 14.08
N LEU A 305 -3.03 0.05 14.96
CA LEU A 305 -3.22 -0.10 16.40
C LEU A 305 -4.69 -0.38 16.76
N LYS A 306 -5.65 0.26 16.07
CA LYS A 306 -7.08 -0.03 16.21
C LYS A 306 -7.39 -1.49 15.88
N ASN A 307 -6.87 -1.99 14.77
CA ASN A 307 -6.99 -3.40 14.38
C ASN A 307 -6.37 -4.33 15.43
N LEU A 308 -5.18 -4.00 15.89
CA LEU A 308 -4.46 -4.79 16.91
C LEU A 308 -5.22 -4.83 18.24
N ARG A 309 -5.79 -3.70 18.68
CA ARG A 309 -6.64 -3.64 19.89
C ARG A 309 -7.84 -4.58 19.75
N TRP A 310 -8.52 -4.55 18.61
CA TRP A 310 -9.65 -5.43 18.36
C TRP A 310 -9.24 -6.92 18.42
N LEU A 311 -8.12 -7.29 17.78
CA LEU A 311 -7.61 -8.67 17.79
C LEU A 311 -7.29 -9.15 19.21
N LEU A 312 -6.58 -8.34 19.99
CA LEU A 312 -6.22 -8.71 21.36
C LEU A 312 -7.42 -8.94 22.29
N HIS A 313 -8.59 -8.33 21.99
CA HIS A 313 -9.80 -8.50 22.76
C HIS A 313 -10.68 -9.66 22.26
N ASN A 314 -10.66 -9.96 20.97
CA ASN A 314 -11.63 -10.84 20.34
C ASN A 314 -11.05 -12.15 19.81
N VAL A 315 -9.73 -12.28 19.73
CA VAL A 315 -9.06 -13.43 19.12
C VAL A 315 -8.09 -14.08 20.09
N THR A 316 -8.25 -15.39 20.28
CA THR A 316 -7.27 -16.21 21.00
C THR A 316 -6.59 -17.16 19.98
N LEU A 317 -5.26 -17.08 19.90
CA LEU A 317 -4.49 -18.01 19.08
C LEU A 317 -4.27 -19.34 19.82
N PRO A 318 -4.23 -20.48 19.13
CA PRO A 318 -3.98 -21.78 19.75
C PRO A 318 -2.51 -22.01 20.14
N ILE A 319 -1.70 -20.96 20.12
CA ILE A 319 -0.27 -20.94 20.45
C ILE A 319 0.04 -19.83 21.45
N ALA A 320 0.98 -20.07 22.35
CA ALA A 320 1.39 -19.08 23.34
C ALA A 320 2.46 -18.14 22.77
N LEU A 321 2.18 -16.83 22.74
CA LEU A 321 3.08 -15.78 22.26
C LEU A 321 3.20 -14.65 23.31
N PRO A 322 3.62 -14.95 24.56
CA PRO A 322 3.51 -14.01 25.66
C PRO A 322 4.29 -12.71 25.42
N THR A 323 5.52 -12.79 24.93
CA THR A 323 6.37 -11.61 24.71
C THR A 323 5.86 -10.75 23.57
N LEU A 324 5.38 -11.37 22.49
CA LEU A 324 4.80 -10.65 21.37
C LEU A 324 3.50 -9.94 21.78
N LEU A 325 2.62 -10.61 22.52
CA LEU A 325 1.38 -10.01 23.01
C LEU A 325 1.65 -8.88 24.01
N ASP A 326 2.69 -8.98 24.85
CA ASP A 326 3.10 -7.90 25.75
C ASP A 326 3.67 -6.70 24.97
N ALA A 327 4.45 -6.93 23.92
CA ALA A 327 4.89 -5.87 23.02
C ALA A 327 3.68 -5.15 22.37
N PHE A 328 2.68 -5.90 21.91
CA PHE A 328 1.45 -5.30 21.37
C PHE A 328 0.69 -4.46 22.40
N ARG A 329 0.56 -4.94 23.66
CA ARG A 329 -0.06 -4.15 24.74
C ARG A 329 0.72 -2.87 25.00
N SER A 330 2.05 -2.94 25.01
CA SER A 330 2.93 -1.78 25.15
C SER A 330 2.77 -0.78 24.02
N MET A 331 2.57 -1.25 22.78
CA MET A 331 2.27 -0.36 21.64
C MET A 331 0.95 0.40 21.84
N LEU A 332 -0.08 -0.26 22.36
CA LEU A 332 -1.39 0.34 22.58
C LEU A 332 -1.42 1.40 23.70
N THR A 333 -0.40 1.44 24.54
CA THR A 333 -0.25 2.41 25.66
C THR A 333 0.90 3.40 25.43
N SER A 334 1.64 3.29 24.33
CA SER A 334 2.78 4.16 24.01
C SER A 334 2.31 5.57 23.68
N GLU A 335 2.68 6.56 24.48
CA GLU A 335 2.36 7.98 24.24
C GLU A 335 2.86 8.45 22.86
N LYS A 336 4.05 8.00 22.45
CA LYS A 336 4.62 8.29 21.13
C LYS A 336 3.73 7.81 20.00
N LEU A 337 3.20 6.58 20.08
CA LEU A 337 2.35 6.01 19.03
C LEU A 337 0.93 6.57 19.09
N LEU A 338 0.42 6.88 20.27
CA LEU A 338 -0.88 7.53 20.45
C LEU A 338 -0.85 8.99 19.94
N GLY A 339 0.29 9.68 20.09
CA GLY A 339 0.49 11.03 19.55
C GLY A 339 0.36 11.11 18.02
N LEU A 340 0.68 10.02 17.29
CA LEU A 340 0.50 9.98 15.85
C LEU A 340 -0.98 10.08 15.41
N ALA A 341 -1.93 9.71 16.26
CA ALA A 341 -3.35 9.86 15.99
C ALA A 341 -3.80 11.33 16.05
N SER A 342 -3.28 12.10 17.01
CA SER A 342 -3.60 13.51 17.16
C SER A 342 -2.97 14.40 16.08
N GLU A 343 -1.80 14.02 15.59
CA GLU A 343 -1.16 14.69 14.45
C GLU A 343 -1.90 14.47 13.13
N ALA A 344 -2.54 13.31 12.97
CA ALA A 344 -3.31 12.98 11.76
C ALA A 344 -4.66 13.73 11.66
N GLU A 345 -5.22 14.17 12.78
CA GLU A 345 -6.49 14.90 12.85
C GLU A 345 -6.33 16.43 12.72
N ASN A 346 -5.11 16.95 12.84
CA ASN A 346 -4.84 18.38 12.79
C ASN A 346 -4.29 18.81 11.42
N LEU A 347 -4.91 19.84 10.83
CA LEU A 347 -4.37 20.52 9.67
C LEU A 347 -3.02 21.19 10.07
N THR A 348 -1.93 20.70 9.53
CA THR A 348 -0.61 21.32 9.70
C THR A 348 -0.32 22.25 8.55
N VAL A 349 -0.26 23.57 8.82
CA VAL A 349 0.17 24.58 7.85
C VAL A 349 1.64 24.89 8.09
N ARG A 350 2.49 24.60 7.09
CA ARG A 350 3.91 24.98 7.10
C ARG A 350 4.10 26.23 6.29
N ILE A 351 4.63 27.29 6.90
CA ILE A 351 4.90 28.56 6.23
C ILE A 351 6.41 28.69 6.07
N PHE A 352 6.86 28.85 4.83
CA PHE A 352 8.26 29.07 4.49
C PHE A 352 8.46 30.49 3.95
N SER A 353 9.47 31.19 4.44
CA SER A 353 9.96 32.41 3.83
C SER A 353 11.23 32.09 3.04
N PHE A 354 11.27 32.43 1.77
CA PHE A 354 12.40 32.15 0.89
C PHE A 354 12.69 33.31 -0.06
N SER A 355 13.90 33.34 -0.59
CA SER A 355 14.29 34.34 -1.57
C SER A 355 14.00 33.88 -2.99
N PHE A 356 13.44 34.75 -3.83
CA PHE A 356 13.23 34.48 -5.25
C PHE A 356 14.53 34.19 -6.06
N HIS A 357 15.68 34.43 -5.45
CA HIS A 357 16.99 34.11 -6.04
C HIS A 357 17.49 32.70 -5.66
N ARG A 358 16.69 31.93 -4.93
CA ARG A 358 16.96 30.53 -4.55
C ARG A 358 15.83 29.63 -5.04
N ASP A 359 16.09 28.34 -5.10
CA ASP A 359 15.07 27.34 -5.44
C ASP A 359 13.89 27.39 -4.47
N PHE A 360 12.71 27.01 -4.98
CA PHE A 360 11.51 26.85 -4.17
C PHE A 360 11.74 25.78 -3.09
N PRO A 361 11.23 26.01 -1.85
CA PRO A 361 11.21 24.94 -0.85
C PRO A 361 10.54 23.69 -1.41
N LYS A 362 11.17 22.54 -1.25
CA LYS A 362 10.59 21.27 -1.66
C LYS A 362 9.49 20.88 -0.70
N ASP A 363 8.35 20.44 -1.24
CA ASP A 363 7.30 19.81 -0.44
C ASP A 363 7.74 18.41 -0.03
N GLU A 364 8.12 18.24 1.24
CA GLU A 364 8.51 16.96 1.82
C GLU A 364 7.29 16.11 2.23
N SER A 365 6.08 16.67 2.18
CA SER A 365 4.86 15.97 2.60
C SER A 365 4.36 14.96 1.58
N GLY A 366 4.75 15.10 0.30
CA GLY A 366 4.26 14.27 -0.80
C GLY A 366 2.80 14.56 -1.21
N ASN A 367 2.18 15.62 -0.66
CA ASN A 367 0.79 15.97 -0.93
C ASN A 367 0.59 16.88 -2.16
N GLY A 368 1.64 17.13 -2.93
CA GLY A 368 1.51 17.79 -4.23
C GLY A 368 1.60 19.30 -4.21
N GLY A 369 2.31 19.88 -3.25
CA GLY A 369 2.64 21.31 -3.22
C GLY A 369 1.67 22.17 -2.41
N GLY A 370 1.91 23.47 -2.42
CA GLY A 370 1.19 24.46 -1.63
C GLY A 370 0.95 25.74 -2.41
N PHE A 371 0.60 26.80 -1.70
CA PHE A 371 0.45 28.12 -2.27
C PHE A 371 1.77 28.89 -2.16
N VAL A 372 2.16 29.58 -3.24
CA VAL A 372 3.30 30.48 -3.27
C VAL A 372 2.77 31.90 -3.44
N PHE A 373 3.11 32.77 -2.50
CA PHE A 373 2.70 34.17 -2.54
C PHE A 373 3.94 35.04 -2.81
N ASP A 374 3.84 35.90 -3.81
CA ASP A 374 4.89 36.85 -4.13
C ASP A 374 4.77 38.09 -3.22
N GLY A 375 5.57 38.14 -2.17
CA GLY A 375 5.59 39.25 -1.23
C GLY A 375 6.01 40.61 -1.84
N ARG A 376 6.54 40.63 -3.07
CA ARG A 376 6.91 41.88 -3.76
C ARG A 376 5.69 42.69 -4.22
N SER A 377 4.52 42.07 -4.25
CA SER A 377 3.24 42.74 -4.52
C SER A 377 2.76 43.61 -3.36
N LEU A 378 3.30 43.40 -2.17
CA LEU A 378 2.99 44.21 -0.99
C LEU A 378 3.88 45.43 -0.89
N PRO A 379 3.40 46.55 -0.28
CA PRO A 379 4.21 47.67 0.06
C PRO A 379 5.41 47.24 0.91
N ASN A 380 6.59 47.81 0.66
CA ASN A 380 7.80 47.46 1.41
C ASN A 380 8.08 48.50 2.47
N PRO A 381 7.72 48.29 3.74
CA PRO A 381 7.96 49.26 4.83
C PRO A 381 9.43 49.55 5.05
N GLY A 382 10.35 48.62 4.71
CA GLY A 382 11.79 48.82 4.84
C GLY A 382 12.36 49.90 3.91
N ARG A 383 11.58 50.38 2.92
CA ARG A 383 11.95 51.53 2.08
C ARG A 383 11.56 52.89 2.68
N GLU A 384 10.73 52.89 3.71
CA GLU A 384 10.23 54.06 4.39
C GLU A 384 11.09 54.35 5.64
N GLU A 385 11.66 55.54 5.74
CA GLU A 385 12.52 55.93 6.85
C GLU A 385 11.86 55.73 8.23
N ARG A 386 10.54 56.03 8.30
CA ARG A 386 9.73 55.94 9.54
C ARG A 386 9.56 54.52 10.07
N PHE A 387 9.81 53.48 9.27
CA PHE A 387 9.67 52.11 9.67
C PHE A 387 10.98 51.34 9.82
N LYS A 388 12.14 51.96 9.51
CA LYS A 388 13.46 51.30 9.56
C LYS A 388 13.85 50.73 10.92
N SER A 389 13.35 51.30 11.99
CA SER A 389 13.59 50.84 13.37
C SER A 389 12.52 49.87 13.87
N LEU A 390 11.49 49.61 13.08
CA LEU A 390 10.34 48.74 13.43
C LEU A 390 10.44 47.38 12.78
N THR A 391 9.69 46.44 13.33
CA THR A 391 9.55 45.09 12.80
C THR A 391 8.14 44.86 12.19
N GLY A 392 7.92 43.84 11.41
CA GLY A 392 6.63 43.49 10.87
C GLY A 392 5.56 43.10 11.91
N LYS A 393 5.92 43.11 13.21
CA LYS A 393 4.98 42.84 14.32
C LYS A 393 4.52 44.13 15.01
N ASP A 394 5.08 45.27 14.64
CA ASP A 394 4.72 46.55 15.22
C ASP A 394 3.48 47.14 14.56
N ALA A 395 2.55 47.65 15.36
CA ALA A 395 1.25 48.13 14.89
C ALA A 395 1.32 49.10 13.71
N PRO A 396 2.22 50.09 13.68
CA PRO A 396 2.32 51.01 12.53
C PRO A 396 2.75 50.32 11.22
N VAL A 397 3.49 49.19 11.32
CA VAL A 397 3.91 48.42 10.15
C VAL A 397 2.77 47.52 9.67
N ILE A 398 2.04 46.94 10.62
CA ILE A 398 0.84 46.12 10.31
C ILE A 398 -0.22 46.97 9.61
N ASP A 399 -0.50 48.19 10.14
CA ASP A 399 -1.47 49.11 9.57
C ASP A 399 -1.08 49.61 8.16
N TYR A 400 0.21 49.70 7.90
CA TYR A 400 0.73 50.08 6.57
C TYR A 400 0.63 48.96 5.54
N LEU A 401 0.63 47.72 5.98
CA LEU A 401 0.58 46.52 5.11
C LEU A 401 -0.84 46.04 4.83
N ASN A 402 -1.83 46.45 5.64
CA ASN A 402 -3.25 46.19 5.45
C ASN A 402 -3.92 47.23 4.56
#